data_5c22dbec3af3361910a131651f6393be
#
_entry.id   5c22dbec3af3361910a131651f6393be
#
_cell.length_a   1.000
_cell.length_b   1.000
_cell.length_c   1.000
_cell.angle_alpha   90.00
_cell.angle_beta   90.00
_cell.angle_gamma   90.00
#
_symmetry.space_group_name_H-M   'P 1'
#
loop_
_entity.id
_entity.type
_entity.pdbx_description
1 polymer ?
#
loop_
_entity_poly.entity_id
_entity_poly.type
_entity_poly.pdbx_seq_one_letter_code
_entity_poly.pdbx_strand_id
1 'polypeptide(L)'
;MTKPESEWTWKELPVGNVVLEPGNASQYRTGDWKTLKPVLNKERCIHCGLCYIFCPDMSYAVDAEGYFIADLFYCKGCGICAKECPTGSITMVVEEEEK
;
A
#
# COMPACT_ATOMS: atom_id res chain seq x y z
N MET A 1 -8.74 -15.00 0.23
CA MET A 1 -9.00 -16.26 -0.44
C MET A 1 -8.56 -17.39 0.44
N THR A 2 -9.34 -18.45 0.46
CA THR A 2 -9.10 -19.54 1.39
C THR A 2 -8.06 -20.53 0.94
N LYS A 3 -7.68 -20.53 -0.34
CA LYS A 3 -6.59 -21.38 -0.77
C LYS A 3 -5.88 -20.78 -1.98
N PRO A 4 -4.62 -21.21 -2.22
CA PRO A 4 -3.83 -20.66 -3.31
C PRO A 4 -4.45 -20.93 -4.68
N GLU A 5 -4.14 -20.05 -5.63
CA GLU A 5 -4.67 -20.19 -6.97
C GLU A 5 -4.33 -21.54 -7.59
N SER A 6 -3.15 -22.06 -7.30
CA SER A 6 -2.70 -23.31 -7.91
C SER A 6 -3.50 -24.52 -7.46
N GLU A 7 -4.24 -24.38 -6.34
CA GLU A 7 -5.02 -25.49 -5.81
C GLU A 7 -6.47 -25.47 -6.25
N TRP A 8 -6.89 -24.43 -6.98
CA TRP A 8 -8.27 -24.35 -7.44
C TRP A 8 -8.45 -25.09 -8.76
N THR A 9 -9.54 -25.85 -8.86
CA THR A 9 -9.93 -26.46 -10.14
C THR A 9 -11.25 -25.84 -10.54
N TRP A 10 -11.60 -25.98 -11.82
CA TRP A 10 -12.83 -25.39 -12.32
C TRP A 10 -14.07 -25.94 -11.63
N LYS A 11 -13.97 -27.15 -11.10
CA LYS A 11 -15.11 -27.78 -10.43
C LYS A 11 -15.36 -27.21 -9.04
N GLU A 12 -14.33 -26.61 -8.44
CA GLU A 12 -14.43 -26.09 -7.09
C GLU A 12 -14.82 -24.63 -7.05
N LEU A 13 -14.79 -23.95 -8.19
CA LEU A 13 -15.09 -22.52 -8.21
C LEU A 13 -16.58 -22.28 -7.95
N PRO A 14 -16.92 -21.23 -7.17
CA PRO A 14 -18.32 -20.90 -6.97
C PRO A 14 -19.01 -20.54 -8.27
N VAL A 15 -20.31 -20.77 -8.33
CA VAL A 15 -21.10 -20.43 -9.51
C VAL A 15 -20.97 -18.93 -9.75
N GLY A 16 -20.66 -18.55 -11.00
CA GLY A 16 -20.45 -17.15 -11.34
C GLY A 16 -19.09 -16.63 -10.96
N ASN A 17 -18.21 -17.48 -10.44
CA ASN A 17 -16.85 -17.11 -10.04
C ASN A 17 -16.86 -15.97 -9.02
N VAL A 18 -17.80 -16.01 -8.11
CA VAL A 18 -17.97 -14.98 -7.08
C VAL A 18 -17.13 -15.34 -5.87
N VAL A 19 -16.47 -14.36 -5.28
CA VAL A 19 -15.74 -14.55 -4.03
C VAL A 19 -16.72 -14.51 -2.89
N LEU A 20 -16.76 -15.55 -2.08
CA LEU A 20 -17.77 -15.67 -1.03
C LEU A 20 -17.36 -15.07 0.31
N GLU A 21 -16.09 -14.72 0.48
CA GLU A 21 -15.62 -14.16 1.74
C GLU A 21 -15.78 -12.63 1.71
N PRO A 22 -16.65 -12.05 2.53
CA PRO A 22 -16.84 -10.61 2.49
C PRO A 22 -15.58 -9.88 2.97
N GLY A 23 -15.22 -8.81 2.27
CA GLY A 23 -14.10 -7.96 2.68
C GLY A 23 -12.73 -8.60 2.52
N ASN A 24 -12.61 -9.69 1.76
CA ASN A 24 -11.32 -10.37 1.66
C ASN A 24 -10.27 -9.56 0.90
N ALA A 25 -10.66 -8.46 0.25
CA ALA A 25 -9.69 -7.60 -0.42
C ALA A 25 -8.66 -7.04 0.56
N SER A 26 -9.01 -6.94 1.84
CA SER A 26 -8.06 -6.47 2.84
C SER A 26 -6.87 -7.41 3.01
N GLN A 27 -7.01 -8.65 2.57
CA GLN A 27 -5.94 -9.63 2.68
C GLN A 27 -5.08 -9.70 1.43
N TYR A 28 -5.45 -8.96 0.40
CA TYR A 28 -4.72 -8.98 -0.87
C TYR A 28 -3.59 -7.96 -0.82
N ARG A 29 -2.35 -8.45 -0.85
CA ARG A 29 -1.16 -7.61 -0.73
C ARG A 29 -0.89 -6.90 -2.06
N THR A 30 -1.65 -5.85 -2.35
CA THR A 30 -1.49 -5.12 -3.61
C THR A 30 -0.22 -4.28 -3.62
N GLY A 31 0.43 -4.09 -2.48
CA GLY A 31 1.71 -3.41 -2.42
C GLY A 31 2.81 -4.10 -3.20
N ASP A 32 2.63 -5.39 -3.52
CA ASP A 32 3.61 -6.10 -4.32
C ASP A 32 3.68 -5.59 -5.76
N TRP A 33 2.72 -4.79 -6.19
CA TRP A 33 2.69 -4.23 -7.54
C TRP A 33 3.68 -3.07 -7.72
N LYS A 34 4.19 -2.51 -6.63
CA LYS A 34 5.02 -1.31 -6.74
C LYS A 34 6.43 -1.63 -7.23
N THR A 35 7.05 -0.67 -7.91
CA THR A 35 8.46 -0.75 -8.25
C THR A 35 9.27 0.24 -7.43
N LEU A 36 8.63 1.31 -6.96
CA LEU A 36 9.26 2.30 -6.10
C LEU A 36 8.51 2.34 -4.79
N LYS A 37 9.20 2.63 -3.71
CA LYS A 37 8.54 2.79 -2.42
C LYS A 37 8.92 4.13 -1.81
N PRO A 38 8.01 4.75 -1.03
CA PRO A 38 8.32 6.01 -0.37
C PRO A 38 9.12 5.78 0.90
N VAL A 39 10.10 6.64 1.13
CA VAL A 39 10.89 6.62 2.37
C VAL A 39 10.75 7.98 3.01
N LEU A 40 10.33 8.02 4.26
CA LEU A 40 10.10 9.27 4.97
C LEU A 40 11.36 9.67 5.73
N ASN A 41 11.76 10.94 5.54
CA ASN A 41 12.81 11.54 6.35
C ASN A 41 12.13 12.32 7.47
N LYS A 42 12.13 11.78 8.67
CA LYS A 42 11.40 12.38 9.78
C LYS A 42 11.92 13.74 10.17
N GLU A 43 13.20 14.02 9.90
CA GLU A 43 13.77 15.31 10.26
C GLU A 43 13.19 16.46 9.46
N ARG A 44 12.71 16.19 8.26
CA ARG A 44 12.16 17.21 7.39
C ARG A 44 10.64 17.25 7.41
N CYS A 45 10.01 16.28 8.05
CA CYS A 45 8.57 16.17 8.07
C CYS A 45 7.96 17.18 9.03
N ILE A 46 6.92 17.90 8.57
CA ILE A 46 6.24 18.89 9.38
C ILE A 46 4.86 18.42 9.80
N HIS A 47 4.57 17.15 9.66
CA HIS A 47 3.28 16.56 10.07
C HIS A 47 2.07 17.20 9.39
N CYS A 48 2.22 17.69 8.17
CA CYS A 48 1.11 18.38 7.50
C CYS A 48 0.00 17.45 7.01
N GLY A 49 0.30 16.17 6.85
CA GLY A 49 -0.71 15.19 6.45
C GLY A 49 -1.07 15.14 4.98
N LEU A 50 -0.39 15.90 4.13
CA LEU A 50 -0.73 15.91 2.71
C LEU A 50 -0.49 14.56 2.06
N CYS A 51 0.53 13.81 2.50
CA CYS A 51 0.79 12.47 1.97
C CYS A 51 -0.38 11.54 2.27
N TYR A 52 -0.97 11.68 3.46
CA TYR A 52 -2.14 10.89 3.83
C TYR A 52 -3.35 11.27 2.98
N ILE A 53 -3.58 12.57 2.80
CA ILE A 53 -4.75 13.06 2.08
C ILE A 53 -4.71 12.68 0.61
N PHE A 54 -3.55 12.77 -0.01
CA PHE A 54 -3.42 12.53 -1.45
C PHE A 54 -3.13 11.09 -1.84
N CYS A 55 -2.97 10.19 -0.89
CA CYS A 55 -2.71 8.80 -1.23
C CYS A 55 -3.96 8.17 -1.84
N PRO A 56 -3.91 7.72 -3.10
CA PRO A 56 -5.09 7.16 -3.75
C PRO A 56 -5.55 5.85 -3.16
N ASP A 57 -4.67 5.14 -2.45
CA ASP A 57 -5.03 3.86 -1.85
C ASP A 57 -5.26 3.96 -0.36
N MET A 58 -5.20 5.14 0.21
CA MET A 58 -5.36 5.34 1.65
C MET A 58 -4.39 4.45 2.43
N SER A 59 -3.16 4.35 1.93
CA SER A 59 -2.16 3.44 2.51
C SER A 59 -1.39 4.03 3.67
N TYR A 60 -1.64 5.27 4.02
CA TYR A 60 -0.90 5.92 5.10
C TYR A 60 -1.61 5.75 6.43
N ALA A 61 -0.82 5.62 7.48
CA ALA A 61 -1.32 5.58 8.85
C ALA A 61 -0.42 6.47 9.71
N VAL A 62 -0.96 6.95 10.82
CA VAL A 62 -0.22 7.81 11.74
C VAL A 62 0.42 6.92 12.79
N ASP A 63 1.72 7.07 13.01
CA ASP A 63 2.40 6.27 14.04
C ASP A 63 2.26 6.96 15.41
N ALA A 64 2.87 6.36 16.45
CA ALA A 64 2.72 6.86 17.80
C ALA A 64 3.32 8.26 17.99
N GLU A 65 4.23 8.66 17.10
CA GLU A 65 4.87 9.96 17.19
C GLU A 65 4.20 11.02 16.33
N GLY A 66 3.13 10.66 15.64
CA GLY A 66 2.43 11.60 14.78
C GLY A 66 2.94 11.68 13.36
N TYR A 67 3.87 10.84 12.97
CA TYR A 67 4.36 10.81 11.59
C TYR A 67 3.45 9.94 10.74
N PHE A 68 3.33 10.31 9.47
CA PHE A 68 2.52 9.55 8.53
C PHE A 68 3.41 8.54 7.81
N ILE A 69 3.13 7.27 8.02
CA ILE A 69 3.95 6.17 7.50
C ILE A 69 3.14 5.37 6.49
N ALA A 70 3.74 5.06 5.35
CA ALA A 70 3.08 4.29 4.32
C ALA A 70 3.03 2.82 4.71
N ASP A 71 1.86 2.21 4.56
CA ASP A 71 1.70 0.78 4.75
C ASP A 71 2.05 0.11 3.42
N LEU A 72 3.22 -0.48 3.36
CA LEU A 72 3.71 -1.06 2.12
C LEU A 72 2.94 -2.30 1.68
N PHE A 73 2.07 -2.81 2.53
CA PHE A 73 1.20 -3.91 2.14
C PHE A 73 0.25 -3.48 1.02
N TYR A 74 -0.18 -2.22 1.03
CA TYR A 74 -1.11 -1.69 0.03
C TYR A 74 -0.53 -0.60 -0.85
N CYS A 75 0.55 0.04 -0.46
CA CYS A 75 1.13 1.15 -1.21
C CYS A 75 1.65 0.67 -2.56
N LYS A 76 1.28 1.36 -3.63
CA LYS A 76 1.65 0.98 -4.99
C LYS A 76 2.76 1.83 -5.58
N GLY A 77 3.34 2.72 -4.79
CA GLY A 77 4.48 3.51 -5.24
C GLY A 77 4.15 4.52 -6.31
N CYS A 78 2.95 5.12 -6.25
CA CYS A 78 2.52 6.06 -7.29
C CYS A 78 3.31 7.37 -7.30
N GLY A 79 3.96 7.72 -6.17
CA GLY A 79 4.79 8.92 -6.10
C GLY A 79 4.06 10.21 -5.79
N ILE A 80 2.74 10.17 -5.64
CA ILE A 80 1.98 11.39 -5.37
C ILE A 80 2.37 11.99 -4.03
N CYS A 81 2.56 11.15 -3.00
CA CYS A 81 2.94 11.63 -1.68
C CYS A 81 4.28 12.37 -1.71
N ALA A 82 5.24 11.83 -2.46
CA ALA A 82 6.55 12.48 -2.56
C ALA A 82 6.46 13.80 -3.32
N LYS A 83 5.62 13.84 -4.36
CA LYS A 83 5.45 15.03 -5.16
C LYS A 83 4.75 16.14 -4.37
N GLU A 84 3.77 15.78 -3.55
CA GLU A 84 2.97 16.77 -2.83
C GLU A 84 3.57 17.17 -1.49
N CYS A 85 4.60 16.50 -1.03
CA CYS A 85 5.21 16.85 0.26
C CYS A 85 5.89 18.22 0.17
N PRO A 86 5.44 19.23 0.93
CA PRO A 86 5.98 20.58 0.78
C PRO A 86 7.42 20.71 1.24
N THR A 87 7.88 19.86 2.15
CA THR A 87 9.25 19.92 2.63
C THR A 87 10.18 18.93 1.93
N GLY A 88 9.64 18.12 1.04
CA GLY A 88 10.46 17.13 0.34
C GLY A 88 10.98 16.04 1.25
N SER A 89 10.24 15.71 2.31
CA SER A 89 10.70 14.71 3.25
C SER A 89 10.47 13.28 2.78
N ILE A 90 9.73 13.07 1.70
CA ILE A 90 9.47 11.73 1.17
C ILE A 90 10.24 11.56 -0.13
N THR A 91 11.03 10.49 -0.20
CA THR A 91 11.82 10.16 -1.38
C THR A 91 11.38 8.80 -1.89
N MET A 92 11.25 8.67 -3.21
CA MET A 92 10.92 7.39 -3.80
C MET A 92 12.22 6.64 -4.13
N VAL A 93 12.34 5.41 -3.65
CA VAL A 93 13.50 4.58 -3.94
C VAL A 93 13.04 3.28 -4.57
N VAL A 94 13.93 2.66 -5.34
CA VAL A 94 13.61 1.40 -5.99
C VAL A 94 13.44 0.33 -4.93
N GLU A 95 12.34 -0.43 -5.03
CA GLU A 95 12.13 -1.51 -4.10
C GLU A 95 12.95 -2.70 -4.55
N GLU A 96 13.90 -3.14 -3.69
CA GLU A 96 14.73 -4.25 -4.04
C GLU A 96 14.19 -5.40 -3.31
N GLU A 97 13.90 -6.35 -3.73
CA GLU A 97 13.60 -7.58 -3.23
C GLU A 97 13.31 -7.77 -1.80
N GLU A 98 12.87 -6.79 -1.11
CA GLU A 98 12.55 -6.90 0.24
C GLU A 98 11.18 -7.36 0.47
N LYS A 99 10.67 -8.20 -0.29
CA LYS A 99 9.29 -8.63 -0.16
C LYS A 99 9.09 -9.68 0.87
#